data_23790c88f324dcc7f763d1c99ea0fcc5
#
_entry.id   23790c88f324dcc7f763d1c99ea0fcc5
#
_cell.length_a   1.000
_cell.length_b   1.000
_cell.length_c   1.000
_cell.angle_alpha   90.00
_cell.angle_beta   90.00
_cell.angle_gamma   90.00
#
_symmetry.space_group_name_H-M   'P 1'
#
loop_
_entity.id
_entity.type
_entity.pdbx_description
1 polymer ?
#
loop_
_entity_poly.entity_id
_entity_poly.type
_entity_poly.pdbx_seq_one_letter_code
_entity_poly.pdbx_strand_id
1 'polypeptide(L)'
;LDVFCIFSTINQYVLENVGHCARNTSIPYDLLEINTQCLSVDEYKSKIFEDWSEYAIAELNSVLLYGEQLVKIENINEKIQLSYKKNLANILMSVRHYICVDEPKELLTHQKISTYILKPLMFALRQERFCATGVYPLSIESLLESYQDDNRIMVEYFLNKERFETDILSDHKDVLMFLNDKIQNFLENDL
;
A
#
# COMPACT_ATOMS: atom_id res chain seq x y z
N LEU A 1 -6.12 1.09 12.73
CA LEU A 1 -6.84 2.29 12.28
C LEU A 1 -5.82 3.36 11.91
N ASP A 2 -5.92 3.88 10.68
CA ASP A 2 -5.09 5.00 10.23
C ASP A 2 -5.86 6.32 10.42
N VAL A 3 -5.22 7.29 11.07
CA VAL A 3 -5.79 8.62 11.33
C VAL A 3 -4.84 9.69 10.79
N PHE A 4 -5.37 10.54 9.94
CA PHE A 4 -4.64 11.63 9.34
C PHE A 4 -5.01 12.94 10.04
N CYS A 5 -4.04 13.59 10.65
CA CYS A 5 -4.24 14.81 11.43
C CYS A 5 -3.56 15.99 10.75
N ILE A 6 -4.33 17.03 10.40
CA ILE A 6 -3.78 18.25 9.80
C ILE A 6 -4.03 19.42 10.77
N PHE A 7 -2.97 20.09 11.17
CA PHE A 7 -2.99 21.19 12.12
C PHE A 7 -2.59 22.51 11.49
N SER A 8 -3.04 23.62 12.03
CA SER A 8 -2.56 24.93 11.60
C SER A 8 -1.05 25.08 11.79
N THR A 9 -0.52 24.53 12.88
CA THR A 9 0.92 24.47 13.17
C THR A 9 1.24 23.18 13.90
N ILE A 10 2.45 22.64 13.69
CA ILE A 10 2.96 21.48 14.41
C ILE A 10 4.13 21.90 15.28
N ASN A 11 4.14 21.40 16.50
CA ASN A 11 5.25 21.49 17.43
C ASN A 11 5.30 20.22 18.29
N GLN A 12 6.32 20.10 19.12
CA GLN A 12 6.50 18.93 19.98
C GLN A 12 5.27 18.64 20.86
N TYR A 13 4.67 19.65 21.44
CA TYR A 13 3.51 19.52 22.33
C TYR A 13 2.29 18.93 21.58
N VAL A 14 2.03 19.36 20.34
CA VAL A 14 0.96 18.81 19.49
C VAL A 14 1.23 17.32 19.22
N LEU A 15 2.44 16.95 18.83
CA LEU A 15 2.80 15.57 18.50
C LEU A 15 2.70 14.65 19.73
N GLU A 16 3.16 15.10 20.89
CA GLU A 16 3.05 14.36 22.15
C GLU A 16 1.59 14.11 22.54
N ASN A 17 0.73 15.12 22.41
CA ASN A 17 -0.70 14.98 22.70
C ASN A 17 -1.40 14.03 21.73
N VAL A 18 -1.11 14.09 20.43
CA VAL A 18 -1.65 13.13 19.45
C VAL A 18 -1.24 11.70 19.83
N GLY A 19 0.04 11.48 20.11
CA GLY A 19 0.52 10.17 20.54
C GLY A 19 -0.10 9.68 21.85
N HIS A 20 -0.34 10.59 22.81
CA HIS A 20 -1.03 10.26 24.06
C HIS A 20 -2.50 9.88 23.81
N CYS A 21 -3.22 10.66 22.99
CA CYS A 21 -4.61 10.36 22.63
C CYS A 21 -4.73 9.02 21.89
N ALA A 22 -3.86 8.77 20.92
CA ALA A 22 -3.85 7.51 20.17
C ALA A 22 -3.70 6.29 21.09
N ARG A 23 -2.71 6.32 21.99
CA ARG A 23 -2.50 5.25 22.98
C ARG A 23 -3.69 5.04 23.91
N ASN A 24 -4.23 6.13 24.46
CA ASN A 24 -5.35 6.03 25.40
C ASN A 24 -6.66 5.60 24.73
N THR A 25 -6.81 5.84 23.45
CA THR A 25 -8.00 5.42 22.70
C THR A 25 -7.90 3.96 22.26
N SER A 26 -6.70 3.47 21.93
CA SER A 26 -6.52 2.08 21.47
C SER A 26 -6.79 1.05 22.60
N ILE A 27 -6.37 1.35 23.84
CA ILE A 27 -6.49 0.43 24.99
C ILE A 27 -7.93 0.02 25.28
N PRO A 28 -8.92 0.92 25.44
CA PRO A 28 -10.29 0.55 25.80
C PRO A 28 -11.02 -0.26 24.71
N TYR A 29 -10.59 -0.18 23.46
CA TYR A 29 -11.25 -0.80 22.33
C TYR A 29 -10.51 -2.03 21.80
N ASP A 30 -9.47 -2.48 22.52
CA ASP A 30 -8.62 -3.62 22.09
C ASP A 30 -8.09 -3.47 20.65
N LEU A 31 -7.83 -2.24 20.25
CA LEU A 31 -7.23 -1.93 18.95
C LEU A 31 -5.74 -2.21 19.01
N LEU A 32 -5.23 -2.94 18.02
CA LEU A 32 -3.79 -3.25 17.93
C LEU A 32 -2.96 -1.97 17.87
N GLU A 33 -3.39 -1.00 17.06
CA GLU A 33 -2.70 0.27 16.87
C GLU A 33 -3.61 1.33 16.25
N ILE A 34 -3.46 2.57 16.69
CA ILE A 34 -3.91 3.75 15.96
C ILE A 34 -2.67 4.38 15.34
N ASN A 35 -2.51 4.20 14.03
CA ASN A 35 -1.43 4.81 13.27
C ASN A 35 -1.80 6.25 12.95
N THR A 36 -1.04 7.20 13.46
CA THR A 36 -1.30 8.63 13.28
C THR A 36 -0.24 9.27 12.39
N GLN A 37 -0.70 9.98 11.37
CA GLN A 37 0.14 10.83 10.53
C GLN A 37 -0.25 12.28 10.73
N CYS A 38 0.73 13.13 11.03
CA CYS A 38 0.50 14.53 11.38
C CYS A 38 1.22 15.45 10.39
N LEU A 39 0.48 16.42 9.85
CA LEU A 39 1.02 17.48 8.99
C LEU A 39 0.48 18.84 9.42
N SER A 40 1.26 19.89 9.16
CA SER A 40 0.73 21.25 9.13
C SER A 40 -0.04 21.51 7.84
N VAL A 41 -0.91 22.52 7.85
CA VAL A 41 -1.62 22.98 6.63
C VAL A 41 -0.64 23.38 5.55
N ASP A 42 0.48 24.02 5.90
CA ASP A 42 1.49 24.46 4.95
C ASP A 42 2.25 23.27 4.32
N GLU A 43 2.58 22.27 5.14
CA GLU A 43 3.17 21.02 4.62
C GLU A 43 2.17 20.30 3.71
N TYR A 44 0.92 20.15 4.13
CA TYR A 44 -0.12 19.50 3.33
C TYR A 44 -0.34 20.17 1.97
N LYS A 45 -0.26 21.50 1.90
CA LYS A 45 -0.38 22.28 0.67
C LYS A 45 0.92 22.37 -0.15
N SER A 46 2.03 21.84 0.37
CA SER A 46 3.30 21.86 -0.35
C SER A 46 3.29 20.87 -1.52
N LYS A 47 3.95 21.24 -2.64
CA LYS A 47 4.05 20.35 -3.82
C LYS A 47 4.70 19.00 -3.49
N ILE A 48 5.55 18.93 -2.46
CA ILE A 48 6.21 17.68 -2.04
C ILE A 48 5.16 16.65 -1.66
N PHE A 49 4.14 17.04 -0.92
CA PHE A 49 3.06 16.16 -0.52
C PHE A 49 1.97 16.02 -1.59
N GLU A 50 1.79 17.05 -2.43
CA GLU A 50 0.84 17.00 -3.54
C GLU A 50 1.13 15.87 -4.54
N ASP A 51 2.40 15.52 -4.72
CA ASP A 51 2.83 14.41 -5.58
C ASP A 51 2.81 13.03 -4.88
N TRP A 52 2.47 12.95 -3.61
CA TRP A 52 2.34 11.68 -2.91
C TRP A 52 0.97 11.05 -3.17
N SER A 53 1.00 9.90 -3.80
CA SER A 53 -0.21 9.13 -4.11
C SER A 53 -1.00 8.68 -2.89
N GLU A 54 -0.33 8.50 -1.76
CA GLU A 54 -0.98 8.14 -0.51
C GLU A 54 -1.98 9.20 -0.06
N TYR A 55 -1.69 10.47 -0.33
CA TYR A 55 -2.63 11.57 -0.06
C TYR A 55 -3.83 11.56 -0.99
N ALA A 56 -3.63 11.27 -2.28
CA ALA A 56 -4.72 11.12 -3.23
C ALA A 56 -5.64 9.97 -2.81
N ILE A 57 -5.07 8.87 -2.35
CA ILE A 57 -5.82 7.71 -1.86
C ILE A 57 -6.51 8.04 -0.53
N ALA A 58 -5.84 8.74 0.38
CA ALA A 58 -6.44 9.19 1.63
C ALA A 58 -7.61 10.13 1.37
N GLU A 59 -7.51 11.05 0.42
CA GLU A 59 -8.62 11.95 0.06
C GLU A 59 -9.81 11.19 -0.51
N LEU A 60 -9.57 10.17 -1.37
CA LEU A 60 -10.65 9.36 -1.95
C LEU A 60 -11.39 8.50 -0.92
N ASN A 61 -10.69 7.99 0.08
CA ASN A 61 -11.20 6.92 0.94
C ASN A 61 -11.33 7.33 2.42
N SER A 62 -10.95 8.57 2.77
CA SER A 62 -11.06 9.06 4.13
C SER A 62 -12.46 9.58 4.45
N VAL A 63 -12.82 9.45 5.71
CA VAL A 63 -13.98 10.12 6.29
C VAL A 63 -13.49 11.30 7.11
N LEU A 64 -13.98 12.50 6.78
CA LEU A 64 -13.68 13.68 7.59
C LEU A 64 -14.35 13.53 8.97
N LEU A 65 -13.55 13.39 10.01
CA LEU A 65 -14.03 13.21 11.37
C LEU A 65 -14.23 14.55 12.08
N TYR A 66 -13.41 15.55 11.78
CA TYR A 66 -13.46 16.86 12.43
C TYR A 66 -12.77 17.92 11.57
N GLY A 67 -13.26 19.16 11.60
CA GLY A 67 -12.68 20.32 10.91
C GLY A 67 -13.25 20.53 9.49
N GLU A 68 -12.44 21.11 8.63
CA GLU A 68 -12.82 21.47 7.26
C GLU A 68 -12.05 20.62 6.24
N GLN A 69 -12.67 20.32 5.13
CA GLN A 69 -11.99 19.71 4.00
C GLN A 69 -11.06 20.73 3.35
N LEU A 70 -9.75 20.51 3.46
CA LEU A 70 -8.76 21.53 3.13
C LEU A 70 -8.55 21.75 1.63
N VAL A 71 -8.43 20.70 0.85
CA VAL A 71 -8.21 20.81 -0.62
C VAL A 71 -8.67 19.54 -1.31
N LYS A 72 -9.32 19.67 -2.45
CA LYS A 72 -9.47 18.54 -3.39
C LYS A 72 -8.19 18.46 -4.22
N ILE A 73 -7.59 17.29 -4.27
CA ILE A 73 -6.45 17.02 -5.16
C ILE A 73 -6.97 17.05 -6.59
N GLU A 74 -6.48 17.98 -7.39
CA GLU A 74 -6.76 18.02 -8.82
C GLU A 74 -6.07 16.83 -9.52
N ASN A 75 -6.73 16.28 -10.53
CA ASN A 75 -6.20 15.18 -11.37
C ASN A 75 -5.84 13.91 -10.58
N ILE A 76 -6.68 13.57 -9.60
CA ILE A 76 -6.45 12.43 -8.70
C ILE A 76 -6.19 11.12 -9.47
N ASN A 77 -6.90 10.90 -10.59
CA ASN A 77 -6.73 9.68 -11.41
C ASN A 77 -5.33 9.61 -12.04
N GLU A 78 -4.83 10.73 -12.59
CA GLU A 78 -3.49 10.78 -13.18
C GLU A 78 -2.40 10.56 -12.11
N LYS A 79 -2.58 11.16 -10.94
CA LYS A 79 -1.64 10.98 -9.82
C LYS A 79 -1.62 9.54 -9.32
N ILE A 80 -2.77 8.90 -9.18
CA ILE A 80 -2.86 7.49 -8.80
C ILE A 80 -2.23 6.61 -9.88
N GLN A 81 -2.49 6.86 -11.16
CA GLN A 81 -1.92 6.09 -12.26
C GLN A 81 -0.38 6.20 -12.31
N LEU A 82 0.16 7.39 -12.15
CA LEU A 82 1.61 7.59 -12.12
C LEU A 82 2.25 6.88 -10.92
N SER A 83 1.61 6.96 -9.77
CA SER A 83 2.09 6.32 -8.55
C SER A 83 2.07 4.80 -8.63
N TYR A 84 0.98 4.24 -9.11
CA TYR A 84 0.84 2.80 -9.26
C TYR A 84 1.95 2.23 -10.16
N LYS A 85 2.24 2.84 -11.31
CA LYS A 85 3.33 2.43 -12.20
C LYS A 85 4.70 2.52 -11.54
N LYS A 86 4.95 3.62 -10.81
CA LYS A 86 6.19 3.78 -10.05
C LYS A 86 6.35 2.72 -8.96
N ASN A 87 5.27 2.42 -8.24
CA ASN A 87 5.27 1.38 -7.22
C ASN A 87 5.53 0.00 -7.83
N LEU A 88 4.86 -0.35 -8.92
CA LEU A 88 5.11 -1.61 -9.63
C LEU A 88 6.55 -1.73 -10.12
N ALA A 89 7.14 -0.67 -10.67
CA ALA A 89 8.53 -0.66 -11.10
C ALA A 89 9.49 -0.94 -9.93
N ASN A 90 9.27 -0.32 -8.77
CA ASN A 90 10.07 -0.57 -7.57
C ASN A 90 9.93 -2.01 -7.06
N ILE A 91 8.70 -2.55 -7.08
CA ILE A 91 8.44 -3.93 -6.68
C ILE A 91 9.12 -4.91 -7.64
N LEU A 92 9.03 -4.64 -8.95
CA LEU A 92 9.70 -5.44 -9.98
C LEU A 92 11.21 -5.49 -9.75
N MET A 93 11.83 -4.35 -9.42
CA MET A 93 13.25 -4.31 -9.08
C MET A 93 13.56 -5.17 -7.85
N SER A 94 12.70 -5.16 -6.83
CA SER A 94 12.87 -6.00 -5.63
C SER A 94 12.75 -7.49 -5.95
N VAL A 95 11.78 -7.89 -6.75
CA VAL A 95 11.63 -9.29 -7.20
C VAL A 95 12.88 -9.74 -7.97
N ARG A 96 13.31 -8.95 -8.94
CA ARG A 96 14.51 -9.23 -9.75
C ARG A 96 15.78 -9.28 -8.91
N HIS A 97 15.89 -8.47 -7.87
CA HIS A 97 17.00 -8.56 -6.92
C HIS A 97 17.08 -9.96 -6.30
N TYR A 98 15.96 -10.49 -5.76
CA TYR A 98 15.94 -11.83 -5.18
C TYR A 98 16.27 -12.95 -6.19
N ILE A 99 15.84 -12.80 -7.45
CA ILE A 99 16.19 -13.72 -8.52
C ILE A 99 17.70 -13.66 -8.83
N CYS A 100 18.26 -12.44 -8.94
CA CYS A 100 19.66 -12.23 -9.32
C CYS A 100 20.65 -12.68 -8.24
N VAL A 101 20.33 -12.48 -6.98
CA VAL A 101 21.20 -12.90 -5.87
C VAL A 101 21.10 -14.39 -5.55
N ASP A 102 20.17 -15.12 -6.19
CA ASP A 102 19.91 -16.54 -5.97
C ASP A 102 19.80 -16.87 -4.47
N GLU A 103 19.00 -16.06 -3.74
CA GLU A 103 18.91 -16.17 -2.30
C GLU A 103 18.36 -17.54 -1.88
N PRO A 104 18.98 -18.22 -0.90
CA PRO A 104 18.50 -19.51 -0.43
C PRO A 104 17.02 -19.44 0.00
N LYS A 105 16.23 -20.43 -0.43
CA LYS A 105 14.79 -20.46 -0.18
C LYS A 105 14.41 -20.37 1.31
N GLU A 106 15.27 -20.84 2.19
CA GLU A 106 15.09 -20.81 3.65
C GLU A 106 15.11 -19.36 4.20
N LEU A 107 15.71 -18.44 3.46
CA LEU A 107 15.75 -17.01 3.78
C LEU A 107 14.60 -16.22 3.15
N LEU A 108 13.87 -16.79 2.21
CA LEU A 108 12.71 -16.20 1.54
C LEU A 108 11.42 -16.40 2.38
N THR A 109 11.45 -15.97 3.64
CA THR A 109 10.30 -16.10 4.52
C THR A 109 9.13 -15.23 4.05
N HIS A 110 7.90 -15.65 4.35
CA HIS A 110 6.70 -14.84 4.06
C HIS A 110 6.83 -13.42 4.63
N GLN A 111 7.34 -13.25 5.84
CA GLN A 111 7.52 -11.92 6.44
C GLN A 111 8.45 -11.03 5.61
N LYS A 112 9.57 -11.56 5.12
CA LYS A 112 10.54 -10.84 4.30
C LYS A 112 9.94 -10.43 2.95
N ILE A 113 9.37 -11.41 2.23
CA ILE A 113 8.73 -11.16 0.94
C ILE A 113 7.48 -10.30 1.09
N SER A 114 6.70 -10.49 2.15
CA SER A 114 5.54 -9.65 2.42
C SER A 114 5.93 -8.18 2.63
N THR A 115 7.00 -7.91 3.36
CA THR A 115 7.43 -6.53 3.64
C THR A 115 7.86 -5.78 2.38
N TYR A 116 8.65 -6.42 1.51
CA TYR A 116 9.29 -5.75 0.37
C TYR A 116 8.57 -5.94 -0.96
N ILE A 117 7.71 -6.94 -1.08
CA ILE A 117 7.02 -7.30 -2.32
C ILE A 117 5.51 -7.34 -2.13
N LEU A 118 4.97 -8.27 -1.31
CA LEU A 118 3.54 -8.54 -1.30
C LEU A 118 2.72 -7.37 -0.74
N LYS A 119 3.13 -6.75 0.37
CA LYS A 119 2.41 -5.59 0.94
C LYS A 119 2.42 -4.38 0.01
N PRO A 120 3.57 -3.92 -0.53
CA PRO A 120 3.57 -2.88 -1.57
C PRO A 120 2.75 -3.24 -2.80
N LEU A 121 2.77 -4.52 -3.22
CA LEU A 121 1.99 -5.00 -4.35
C LEU A 121 0.48 -4.88 -4.10
N MET A 122 -0.01 -5.16 -2.87
CA MET A 122 -1.43 -4.96 -2.54
C MET A 122 -1.87 -3.51 -2.72
N PHE A 123 -1.03 -2.54 -2.37
CA PHE A 123 -1.34 -1.12 -2.63
C PHE A 123 -1.36 -0.82 -4.13
N ALA A 124 -0.38 -1.31 -4.89
CA ALA A 124 -0.33 -1.10 -6.34
C ALA A 124 -1.53 -1.74 -7.05
N LEU A 125 -1.93 -2.95 -6.67
CA LEU A 125 -3.10 -3.63 -7.25
C LEU A 125 -4.44 -2.93 -6.92
N ARG A 126 -4.57 -2.35 -5.74
CA ARG A 126 -5.74 -1.51 -5.42
C ARG A 126 -5.80 -0.27 -6.30
N GLN A 127 -4.66 0.38 -6.54
CA GLN A 127 -4.55 1.54 -7.43
C GLN A 127 -4.87 1.15 -8.88
N GLU A 128 -4.37 0.01 -9.34
CA GLU A 128 -4.70 -0.53 -10.65
C GLU A 128 -6.21 -0.76 -10.80
N ARG A 129 -6.86 -1.42 -9.83
CA ARG A 129 -8.33 -1.61 -9.87
C ARG A 129 -9.09 -0.29 -9.91
N PHE A 130 -8.63 0.70 -9.15
CA PHE A 130 -9.22 2.03 -9.23
C PHE A 130 -9.08 2.65 -10.63
N CYS A 131 -7.89 2.59 -11.22
CA CYS A 131 -7.67 3.10 -12.58
C CYS A 131 -8.52 2.37 -13.62
N ALA A 132 -8.68 1.04 -13.48
CA ALA A 132 -9.43 0.22 -14.42
C ALA A 132 -10.96 0.33 -14.26
N THR A 133 -11.47 0.52 -13.04
CA THR A 133 -12.90 0.41 -12.73
C THR A 133 -13.52 1.66 -12.12
N GLY A 134 -12.72 2.62 -11.67
CA GLY A 134 -13.16 3.77 -10.88
C GLY A 134 -13.49 3.43 -9.41
N VAL A 135 -13.34 2.17 -9.00
CA VAL A 135 -13.64 1.71 -7.63
C VAL A 135 -12.36 1.27 -6.94
N TYR A 136 -12.05 1.89 -5.80
CA TYR A 136 -10.89 1.52 -4.99
C TYR A 136 -11.27 0.42 -3.99
N PRO A 137 -10.65 -0.78 -4.04
CA PRO A 137 -10.92 -1.85 -3.08
C PRO A 137 -10.45 -1.46 -1.67
N LEU A 138 -11.37 -1.34 -0.71
CA LEU A 138 -11.05 -0.89 0.64
C LEU A 138 -10.42 -1.98 1.51
N SER A 139 -10.74 -3.25 1.26
CA SER A 139 -10.18 -4.39 1.98
C SER A 139 -9.38 -5.31 1.03
N ILE A 140 -8.59 -6.21 1.61
CA ILE A 140 -7.86 -7.21 0.81
C ILE A 140 -8.84 -8.26 0.24
N GLU A 141 -9.91 -8.54 0.97
CA GLU A 141 -10.98 -9.44 0.51
C GLU A 141 -11.67 -8.88 -0.73
N SER A 142 -12.03 -7.58 -0.72
CA SER A 142 -12.62 -6.92 -1.90
C SER A 142 -11.63 -6.84 -3.07
N LEU A 143 -10.32 -6.70 -2.80
CA LEU A 143 -9.29 -6.82 -3.82
C LEU A 143 -9.22 -8.24 -4.39
N LEU A 144 -9.26 -9.26 -3.55
CA LEU A 144 -9.26 -10.66 -3.97
C LEU A 144 -10.45 -10.98 -4.89
N GLU A 145 -11.64 -10.48 -4.54
CA GLU A 145 -12.86 -10.67 -5.32
C GLU A 145 -12.82 -9.94 -6.68
N SER A 146 -12.03 -8.87 -6.78
CA SER A 146 -11.91 -8.08 -8.02
C SER A 146 -11.10 -8.77 -9.12
N TYR A 147 -10.36 -9.83 -8.80
CA TYR A 147 -9.60 -10.64 -9.75
C TYR A 147 -10.23 -12.00 -9.94
N GLN A 148 -10.46 -12.39 -11.21
CA GLN A 148 -11.01 -13.69 -11.60
C GLN A 148 -9.98 -14.59 -12.29
N ASP A 149 -8.78 -14.09 -12.50
CA ASP A 149 -7.68 -14.72 -13.22
C ASP A 149 -6.51 -15.07 -12.28
N ASP A 150 -5.38 -15.46 -12.86
CA ASP A 150 -4.16 -15.79 -12.11
C ASP A 150 -3.60 -14.63 -11.26
N ASN A 151 -4.02 -13.37 -11.53
CA ASN A 151 -3.61 -12.24 -10.70
C ASN A 151 -4.14 -12.37 -9.25
N ARG A 152 -5.22 -13.13 -9.09
CA ARG A 152 -5.76 -13.52 -7.79
C ARG A 152 -4.72 -14.21 -6.90
N ILE A 153 -3.81 -15.00 -7.49
CA ILE A 153 -2.77 -15.74 -6.76
C ILE A 153 -1.84 -14.78 -6.01
N MET A 154 -1.54 -13.61 -6.57
CA MET A 154 -0.72 -12.60 -5.90
C MET A 154 -1.35 -12.09 -4.59
N VAL A 155 -2.69 -11.91 -4.60
CA VAL A 155 -3.43 -11.50 -3.40
C VAL A 155 -3.53 -12.65 -2.40
N GLU A 156 -3.71 -13.88 -2.89
CA GLU A 156 -3.73 -15.08 -2.05
C GLU A 156 -2.38 -15.33 -1.36
N TYR A 157 -1.26 -15.04 -2.01
CA TYR A 157 0.06 -15.12 -1.37
C TYR A 157 0.23 -14.15 -0.20
N PHE A 158 -0.41 -12.99 -0.27
CA PHE A 158 -0.42 -12.06 0.86
C PHE A 158 -1.30 -12.55 2.01
N LEU A 159 -2.49 -13.08 1.70
CA LEU A 159 -3.47 -13.51 2.69
C LEU A 159 -3.13 -14.86 3.33
N ASN A 160 -2.58 -15.78 2.55
CA ASN A 160 -2.34 -17.17 2.97
C ASN A 160 -0.84 -17.47 3.08
N LYS A 161 -0.32 -17.23 4.27
CA LYS A 161 1.08 -17.49 4.60
C LYS A 161 1.49 -18.95 4.34
N GLU A 162 0.65 -19.92 4.71
CA GLU A 162 0.98 -21.35 4.56
C GLU A 162 1.10 -21.74 3.09
N ARG A 163 0.20 -21.24 2.24
CA ARG A 163 0.28 -21.46 0.80
C ARG A 163 1.56 -20.87 0.23
N PHE A 164 1.86 -19.61 0.55
CA PHE A 164 3.07 -18.96 0.07
C PHE A 164 4.34 -19.72 0.48
N GLU A 165 4.44 -20.09 1.77
CA GLU A 165 5.61 -20.81 2.29
C GLU A 165 5.74 -22.21 1.67
N THR A 166 4.61 -22.88 1.40
CA THR A 166 4.61 -24.19 0.70
C THR A 166 5.13 -24.06 -0.71
N ASP A 167 4.64 -23.08 -1.48
CA ASP A 167 5.04 -22.88 -2.85
C ASP A 167 6.52 -22.43 -2.95
N ILE A 168 6.98 -21.53 -2.09
CA ILE A 168 8.39 -21.10 -2.01
C ILE A 168 9.32 -22.26 -1.67
N LEU A 169 8.95 -23.13 -0.72
CA LEU A 169 9.77 -24.28 -0.36
C LEU A 169 9.80 -25.35 -1.45
N SER A 170 8.72 -25.44 -2.25
CA SER A 170 8.65 -26.33 -3.42
C SER A 170 9.54 -25.82 -4.55
N ASP A 171 9.27 -24.63 -5.07
CA ASP A 171 10.09 -23.98 -6.09
C ASP A 171 10.06 -22.45 -5.97
N HIS A 172 11.07 -21.91 -5.27
CA HIS A 172 11.16 -20.46 -5.06
C HIS A 172 11.42 -19.65 -6.32
N LYS A 173 12.09 -20.28 -7.32
CA LYS A 173 12.39 -19.59 -8.58
C LYS A 173 11.12 -19.43 -9.41
N ASP A 174 10.28 -20.45 -9.46
CA ASP A 174 8.99 -20.38 -10.16
C ASP A 174 8.07 -19.33 -9.52
N VAL A 175 8.00 -19.24 -8.18
CA VAL A 175 7.20 -18.22 -7.48
C VAL A 175 7.72 -16.82 -7.79
N LEU A 176 9.03 -16.59 -7.73
CA LEU A 176 9.61 -15.28 -8.02
C LEU A 176 9.46 -14.91 -9.51
N MET A 177 9.62 -15.87 -10.42
CA MET A 177 9.38 -15.65 -11.86
C MET A 177 7.91 -15.36 -12.15
N PHE A 178 6.99 -16.07 -11.52
CA PHE A 178 5.56 -15.77 -11.62
C PHE A 178 5.25 -14.32 -11.20
N LEU A 179 5.78 -13.87 -10.06
CA LEU A 179 5.61 -12.48 -9.60
C LEU A 179 6.24 -11.48 -10.58
N ASN A 180 7.45 -11.77 -11.09
CA ASN A 180 8.13 -10.95 -12.08
C ASN A 180 7.26 -10.77 -13.33
N ASP A 181 6.76 -11.86 -13.89
CA ASP A 181 6.02 -11.85 -15.15
C ASP A 181 4.67 -11.13 -15.00
N LYS A 182 3.97 -11.36 -13.87
CA LYS A 182 2.70 -10.66 -13.59
C LYS A 182 2.88 -9.16 -13.42
N ILE A 183 3.89 -8.73 -12.66
CA ILE A 183 4.18 -7.31 -12.45
C ILE A 183 4.64 -6.65 -13.75
N GLN A 184 5.46 -7.33 -14.55
CA GLN A 184 5.89 -6.85 -15.86
C GLN A 184 4.70 -6.66 -16.80
N ASN A 185 3.79 -7.62 -16.86
CA ASN A 185 2.58 -7.53 -17.68
C ASN A 185 1.70 -6.31 -17.30
N PHE A 186 1.58 -5.97 -16.03
CA PHE A 186 0.88 -4.76 -15.61
C PHE A 186 1.57 -3.47 -16.07
N LEU A 187 2.90 -3.47 -16.16
CA LEU A 187 3.65 -2.31 -16.64
C LEU A 187 3.57 -2.14 -18.17
N GLU A 188 3.49 -3.26 -18.90
CA GLU A 188 3.48 -3.28 -20.37
C GLU A 188 2.10 -3.02 -20.98
N ASN A 189 1.03 -3.55 -20.36
CA ASN A 189 -0.33 -3.44 -20.89
C ASN A 189 -0.96 -2.05 -20.75
N ASP A 190 -0.36 -1.15 -19.99
CA ASP A 190 -0.83 0.22 -19.76
C ASP A 190 -0.04 1.28 -20.58
N LEU A 191 0.82 0.85 -21.48
CA LEU A 191 1.53 1.72 -22.44
C LEU A 191 0.76 1.86 -23.75
#